data_1bca099564dc4ed898a82fb5a9b02b68
#
_entry.id   1bca099564dc4ed898a82fb5a9b02b68
#
_cell.length_a   1.000
_cell.length_b   1.000
_cell.length_c   1.000
_cell.angle_alpha   90.00
_cell.angle_beta   90.00
_cell.angle_gamma   90.00
#
_symmetry.space_group_name_H-M   'P 1'
#
loop_
_entity.id
_entity.type
_entity.pdbx_description
1 polymer ?
#
loop_
_entity_poly.entity_id
_entity_poly.type
_entity_poly.pdbx_seq_one_letter_code
_entity_poly.pdbx_strand_id
1 'polypeptide(L)'
;MFWWKNKRVRIAAIVLAVLGIGSLVAYQVISARWVDRISPAEARAAGGDDGKRGATGGVDCEKARCVALTFDGGPGRDTPELLDLLKREEVPATFFLLGRKHIERYPDTVRRIAEEGHEVANHTWNHPRLTEVSADEVRTELTRTQKAIEDLTGVTPTLMRPPQGRTNKDVSEICRELGLAQILWSVTAKDYSTTDSALIRKRVLDQVERDGIILLHDIYDGTVPAVPGIISELKERGYTFVTVPQLLAPGSAEPGKVYR
;
A
#
# COMPACT_ATOMS: atom_id res chain seq x y z
N MET A 1 26.74 47.90 -42.99
CA MET A 1 27.45 46.96 -42.06
C MET A 1 26.67 46.70 -40.74
N PHE A 2 25.33 46.88 -40.72
CA PHE A 2 24.49 46.74 -39.51
C PHE A 2 23.45 45.62 -39.58
N TRP A 3 23.35 44.90 -40.69
CA TRP A 3 22.24 43.94 -40.89
C TRP A 3 22.60 42.51 -40.46
N TRP A 4 23.85 42.17 -40.23
CA TRP A 4 24.29 40.79 -39.91
C TRP A 4 24.32 40.47 -38.41
N LYS A 5 24.40 41.48 -37.54
CA LYS A 5 24.39 41.25 -36.09
C LYS A 5 23.04 40.78 -35.57
N ASN A 6 21.92 41.17 -36.20
CA ASN A 6 20.58 40.81 -35.76
C ASN A 6 20.14 39.37 -36.05
N LYS A 7 20.76 38.71 -37.05
CA LYS A 7 20.41 37.29 -37.34
C LYS A 7 20.97 36.33 -36.32
N ARG A 8 22.19 36.55 -35.83
CA ARG A 8 22.82 35.66 -34.84
C ARG A 8 22.13 35.75 -33.47
N VAL A 9 21.68 36.93 -33.07
CA VAL A 9 20.92 37.10 -31.81
C VAL A 9 19.54 36.47 -31.90
N ARG A 10 18.85 36.55 -33.05
CA ARG A 10 17.55 35.91 -33.25
C ARG A 10 17.63 34.38 -33.27
N ILE A 11 18.69 33.81 -33.88
CA ILE A 11 18.92 32.37 -33.92
C ILE A 11 19.25 31.84 -32.51
N ALA A 12 20.09 32.56 -31.75
CA ALA A 12 20.40 32.19 -30.36
C ALA A 12 19.17 32.26 -29.45
N ALA A 13 18.31 33.28 -29.61
CA ALA A 13 17.10 33.40 -28.84
C ALA A 13 16.08 32.30 -29.18
N ILE A 14 15.96 31.92 -30.48
CA ILE A 14 15.08 30.82 -30.91
C ILE A 14 15.61 29.46 -30.40
N VAL A 15 16.91 29.22 -30.45
CA VAL A 15 17.52 27.96 -29.95
C VAL A 15 17.34 27.85 -28.43
N LEU A 16 17.52 28.94 -27.68
CA LEU A 16 17.30 28.96 -26.23
C LEU A 16 15.81 28.77 -25.88
N ALA A 17 14.89 29.34 -26.67
CA ALA A 17 13.46 29.14 -26.47
C ALA A 17 13.03 27.68 -26.77
N VAL A 18 13.56 27.08 -27.84
CA VAL A 18 13.25 25.67 -28.19
C VAL A 18 13.85 24.70 -27.15
N LEU A 19 15.06 24.95 -26.65
CA LEU A 19 15.64 24.16 -25.56
C LEU A 19 14.88 24.33 -24.25
N GLY A 20 14.43 25.54 -23.93
CA GLY A 20 13.61 25.84 -22.76
C GLY A 20 12.24 25.15 -22.83
N ILE A 21 11.57 25.21 -23.98
CA ILE A 21 10.28 24.54 -24.21
C ILE A 21 10.47 23.02 -24.17
N GLY A 22 11.50 22.48 -24.81
CA GLY A 22 11.82 21.06 -24.77
C GLY A 22 12.10 20.56 -23.34
N SER A 23 12.81 21.33 -22.54
CA SER A 23 13.06 21.00 -21.12
C SER A 23 11.80 21.09 -20.26
N LEU A 24 10.92 22.08 -20.51
CA LEU A 24 9.64 22.21 -19.80
C LEU A 24 8.67 21.07 -20.16
N VAL A 25 8.60 20.71 -21.44
CA VAL A 25 7.76 19.59 -21.89
C VAL A 25 8.30 18.27 -21.36
N ALA A 26 9.62 18.05 -21.40
CA ALA A 26 10.23 16.87 -20.80
C ALA A 26 10.01 16.79 -19.29
N TYR A 27 10.15 17.91 -18.58
CA TYR A 27 9.84 17.99 -17.15
C TYR A 27 8.37 17.73 -16.85
N GLN A 28 7.44 18.29 -17.63
CA GLN A 28 6.01 18.02 -17.47
C GLN A 28 5.65 16.57 -17.81
N VAL A 29 6.25 15.96 -18.84
CA VAL A 29 6.02 14.54 -19.17
C VAL A 29 6.61 13.62 -18.11
N ILE A 30 7.75 13.96 -17.52
CA ILE A 30 8.35 13.20 -16.43
C ILE A 30 7.52 13.38 -15.15
N SER A 31 7.18 14.62 -14.77
CA SER A 31 6.35 14.89 -13.58
C SER A 31 4.92 14.32 -13.71
N ALA A 32 4.40 14.22 -14.94
CA ALA A 32 3.09 13.62 -15.21
C ALA A 32 3.01 12.11 -14.89
N ARG A 33 4.16 11.41 -14.77
CA ARG A 33 4.21 9.98 -14.45
C ARG A 33 4.35 9.67 -12.95
N TRP A 34 4.72 10.66 -12.13
CA TRP A 34 4.89 10.47 -10.69
C TRP A 34 3.57 10.69 -9.98
N VAL A 35 3.28 9.82 -9.03
CA VAL A 35 2.14 9.95 -8.11
C VAL A 35 2.69 10.39 -6.78
N ASP A 36 2.12 11.47 -6.22
CA ASP A 36 2.48 11.93 -4.89
C ASP A 36 2.12 10.88 -3.85
N ARG A 37 2.97 10.73 -2.85
CA ARG A 37 2.79 9.77 -1.77
C ARG A 37 2.51 10.53 -0.50
N ILE A 38 1.45 10.13 0.18
CA ILE A 38 0.96 10.73 1.42
C ILE A 38 1.45 9.84 2.57
N SER A 39 2.11 10.43 3.54
CA SER A 39 2.45 9.73 4.77
C SER A 39 1.23 9.55 5.67
N PRO A 40 1.21 8.56 6.58
CA PRO A 40 0.12 8.43 7.55
C PRO A 40 -0.11 9.68 8.41
N ALA A 41 0.95 10.40 8.75
CA ALA A 41 0.86 11.66 9.50
C ALA A 41 0.16 12.77 8.69
N GLU A 42 0.49 12.91 7.40
CA GLU A 42 -0.19 13.87 6.51
C GLU A 42 -1.67 13.49 6.31
N ALA A 43 -1.97 12.19 6.17
CA ALA A 43 -3.35 11.71 6.08
C ALA A 43 -4.17 12.07 7.33
N ARG A 44 -3.60 11.86 8.53
CA ARG A 44 -4.23 12.25 9.79
C ARG A 44 -4.48 13.76 9.87
N ALA A 45 -3.48 14.56 9.51
CA ALA A 45 -3.58 16.02 9.53
C ALA A 45 -4.66 16.56 8.57
N ALA A 46 -4.91 15.88 7.44
CA ALA A 46 -5.95 16.23 6.48
C ALA A 46 -7.38 15.92 6.98
N GLY A 47 -7.53 14.97 7.93
CA GLY A 47 -8.84 14.52 8.41
C GLY A 47 -9.61 15.49 9.30
N GLY A 48 -9.03 16.63 9.70
CA GLY A 48 -9.69 17.63 10.54
C GLY A 48 -10.09 17.12 11.94
N ASP A 49 -10.48 18.05 12.81
CA ASP A 49 -10.98 17.72 14.17
C ASP A 49 -12.53 17.78 14.21
N ASP A 50 -13.18 16.94 13.40
CA ASP A 50 -14.66 16.93 13.30
C ASP A 50 -15.33 16.18 14.47
N GLY A 51 -14.62 15.97 15.58
CA GLY A 51 -15.19 15.35 16.79
C GLY A 51 -15.58 13.87 16.66
N LYS A 52 -15.38 13.25 15.52
CA LYS A 52 -15.60 11.80 15.28
C LYS A 52 -14.37 10.97 15.62
N ARG A 53 -13.68 11.30 16.70
CA ARG A 53 -12.64 10.45 17.31
C ARG A 53 -13.32 9.21 17.86
N GLY A 54 -13.37 8.11 17.12
CA GLY A 54 -13.89 6.89 17.71
C GLY A 54 -14.49 5.83 16.79
N ALA A 55 -14.55 6.02 15.48
CA ALA A 55 -15.23 5.03 14.61
C ALA A 55 -14.34 3.83 14.20
N THR A 56 -13.04 3.82 14.51
CA THR A 56 -12.09 2.79 14.05
C THR A 56 -11.21 2.22 15.17
N GLY A 57 -11.79 1.85 16.32
CA GLY A 57 -11.10 1.01 17.30
C GLY A 57 -10.17 1.69 18.31
N GLY A 58 -10.37 2.97 18.62
CA GLY A 58 -9.91 3.54 19.90
C GLY A 58 -8.43 3.93 20.05
N VAL A 59 -7.54 3.64 19.09
CA VAL A 59 -6.11 4.00 19.18
C VAL A 59 -5.85 5.36 18.55
N ASP A 60 -5.26 6.28 19.32
CA ASP A 60 -4.85 7.61 18.87
C ASP A 60 -3.37 7.57 18.43
N CYS A 61 -3.12 7.41 17.13
CA CYS A 61 -1.77 7.34 16.57
C CYS A 61 -1.02 8.69 16.55
N GLU A 62 -1.67 9.81 16.92
CA GLU A 62 -0.95 11.06 17.21
C GLU A 62 -0.18 10.97 18.54
N LYS A 63 -0.67 10.17 19.49
CA LYS A 63 -0.04 9.96 20.78
C LYS A 63 0.72 8.64 20.85
N ALA A 64 0.11 7.55 20.37
CA ALA A 64 0.72 6.24 20.35
C ALA A 64 1.78 6.11 19.25
N ARG A 65 2.75 5.21 19.46
CA ARG A 65 3.74 4.83 18.46
C ARG A 65 3.15 3.72 17.58
N CYS A 66 2.30 4.07 16.64
CA CYS A 66 1.61 3.10 15.81
C CYS A 66 2.50 2.48 14.73
N VAL A 67 2.13 1.25 14.33
CA VAL A 67 2.68 0.52 13.18
C VAL A 67 1.60 -0.37 12.58
N ALA A 68 1.53 -0.46 11.25
CA ALA A 68 0.63 -1.38 10.55
C ALA A 68 1.39 -2.62 10.06
N LEU A 69 0.96 -3.80 10.53
CA LEU A 69 1.44 -5.08 10.03
C LEU A 69 0.58 -5.48 8.83
N THR A 70 1.21 -5.71 7.67
CA THR A 70 0.47 -6.01 6.44
C THR A 70 1.02 -7.23 5.72
N PHE A 71 0.12 -8.02 5.12
CA PHE A 71 0.45 -9.25 4.42
C PHE A 71 -0.10 -9.22 3.00
N ASP A 72 0.75 -9.51 2.01
CA ASP A 72 0.43 -9.49 0.59
C ASP A 72 0.37 -10.89 0.00
N GLY A 73 -0.51 -11.05 -1.00
CA GLY A 73 -0.51 -12.21 -1.87
C GLY A 73 -1.18 -13.46 -1.30
N GLY A 74 -1.66 -13.42 -0.06
CA GLY A 74 -2.42 -14.49 0.57
C GLY A 74 -3.91 -14.53 0.18
N PRO A 75 -4.71 -15.37 0.89
CA PRO A 75 -4.26 -16.29 1.93
C PRO A 75 -3.48 -17.48 1.39
N GLY A 76 -2.59 -18.03 2.20
CA GLY A 76 -1.81 -19.22 1.92
C GLY A 76 -2.11 -20.38 2.87
N ARG A 77 -1.30 -21.45 2.75
CA ARG A 77 -1.40 -22.64 3.62
C ARG A 77 -1.22 -22.29 5.10
N ASP A 78 -0.30 -21.38 5.39
CA ASP A 78 0.11 -21.06 6.76
C ASP A 78 -0.64 -19.83 7.34
N THR A 79 -1.53 -19.22 6.55
CA THR A 79 -2.38 -18.10 7.02
C THR A 79 -3.26 -18.46 8.22
N PRO A 80 -3.86 -19.67 8.34
CA PRO A 80 -4.61 -20.04 9.55
C PRO A 80 -3.78 -20.01 10.82
N GLU A 81 -2.51 -20.46 10.78
CA GLU A 81 -1.58 -20.40 11.92
C GLU A 81 -1.22 -18.96 12.28
N LEU A 82 -1.03 -18.11 11.25
CA LEU A 82 -0.82 -16.68 11.43
C LEU A 82 -2.00 -16.02 12.14
N LEU A 83 -3.24 -16.34 11.73
CA LEU A 83 -4.45 -15.80 12.39
C LEU A 83 -4.55 -16.23 13.85
N ASP A 84 -4.25 -17.51 14.18
CA ASP A 84 -4.20 -17.99 15.56
C ASP A 84 -3.18 -17.20 16.40
N LEU A 85 -2.02 -16.89 15.82
CA LEU A 85 -1.00 -16.06 16.45
C LEU A 85 -1.50 -14.62 16.67
N LEU A 86 -2.01 -13.95 15.62
CA LEU A 86 -2.48 -12.56 15.69
C LEU A 86 -3.60 -12.42 16.73
N LYS A 87 -4.52 -13.38 16.78
CA LYS A 87 -5.59 -13.43 17.78
C LYS A 87 -5.05 -13.57 19.21
N ARG A 88 -4.12 -14.49 19.44
CA ARG A 88 -3.49 -14.69 20.75
C ARG A 88 -2.73 -13.45 21.22
N GLU A 89 -2.09 -12.78 20.31
CA GLU A 89 -1.31 -11.56 20.57
C GLU A 89 -2.16 -10.28 20.57
N GLU A 90 -3.45 -10.36 20.25
CA GLU A 90 -4.36 -9.21 20.11
C GLU A 90 -3.84 -8.16 19.10
N VAL A 91 -3.28 -8.62 17.98
CA VAL A 91 -2.67 -7.79 16.95
C VAL A 91 -3.57 -7.73 15.72
N PRO A 92 -4.18 -6.57 15.42
CA PRO A 92 -4.86 -6.38 14.14
C PRO A 92 -3.85 -6.23 13.01
N ALA A 93 -4.24 -6.67 11.80
CA ALA A 93 -3.41 -6.59 10.61
C ALA A 93 -4.24 -6.20 9.38
N THR A 94 -3.56 -5.91 8.27
CA THR A 94 -4.20 -5.67 6.97
C THR A 94 -3.71 -6.72 5.97
N PHE A 95 -4.65 -7.40 5.31
CA PHE A 95 -4.36 -8.44 4.34
C PHE A 95 -4.72 -7.98 2.94
N PHE A 96 -3.74 -7.85 2.06
CA PHE A 96 -3.91 -7.55 0.63
C PHE A 96 -4.04 -8.87 -0.14
N LEU A 97 -5.28 -9.27 -0.39
CA LEU A 97 -5.65 -10.61 -0.86
C LEU A 97 -5.52 -10.71 -2.38
N LEU A 98 -4.91 -11.80 -2.85
CA LEU A 98 -4.75 -12.14 -4.25
C LEU A 98 -5.87 -13.08 -4.71
N GLY A 99 -6.54 -12.76 -5.82
CA GLY A 99 -7.74 -13.46 -6.27
C GLY A 99 -7.48 -14.89 -6.68
N ARG A 100 -6.84 -15.08 -7.83
CA ARG A 100 -6.59 -16.40 -8.43
C ARG A 100 -5.61 -17.20 -7.58
N LYS A 101 -5.90 -18.49 -7.37
CA LYS A 101 -5.10 -19.43 -6.58
C LYS A 101 -5.10 -19.22 -5.06
N HIS A 102 -5.51 -18.06 -4.58
CA HIS A 102 -5.51 -17.74 -3.15
C HIS A 102 -6.93 -17.60 -2.62
N ILE A 103 -7.67 -16.54 -2.96
CA ILE A 103 -9.09 -16.40 -2.57
C ILE A 103 -9.91 -17.63 -3.02
N GLU A 104 -9.74 -18.06 -4.29
CA GLU A 104 -10.47 -19.24 -4.81
C GLU A 104 -10.15 -20.53 -4.04
N ARG A 105 -8.92 -20.68 -3.56
CA ARG A 105 -8.45 -21.89 -2.88
C ARG A 105 -8.77 -21.93 -1.39
N TYR A 106 -8.78 -20.75 -0.76
CA TYR A 106 -8.90 -20.61 0.69
C TYR A 106 -10.05 -19.68 1.11
N PRO A 107 -11.30 -19.88 0.61
CA PRO A 107 -12.42 -18.96 0.86
C PRO A 107 -12.77 -18.86 2.36
N ASP A 108 -12.64 -19.95 3.12
CA ASP A 108 -12.92 -19.95 4.55
C ASP A 108 -11.88 -19.12 5.33
N THR A 109 -10.63 -19.13 4.89
CA THR A 109 -9.59 -18.28 5.49
C THR A 109 -9.84 -16.80 5.20
N VAL A 110 -10.36 -16.46 4.01
CA VAL A 110 -10.76 -15.08 3.69
C VAL A 110 -11.89 -14.60 4.63
N ARG A 111 -12.92 -15.42 4.86
CA ARG A 111 -13.98 -15.10 5.82
C ARG A 111 -13.42 -14.90 7.22
N ARG A 112 -12.57 -15.81 7.66
CA ARG A 112 -11.94 -15.76 8.97
C ARG A 112 -11.12 -14.49 9.19
N ILE A 113 -10.35 -14.02 8.18
CA ILE A 113 -9.60 -12.77 8.25
C ILE A 113 -10.53 -11.59 8.61
N ALA A 114 -11.67 -11.48 7.93
CA ALA A 114 -12.64 -10.41 8.18
C ALA A 114 -13.36 -10.58 9.53
N GLU A 115 -13.79 -11.79 9.86
CA GLU A 115 -14.52 -12.12 11.11
C GLU A 115 -13.66 -11.88 12.36
N GLU A 116 -12.35 -12.04 12.26
CA GLU A 116 -11.41 -11.77 13.36
C GLU A 116 -11.00 -10.28 13.45
N GLY A 117 -11.59 -9.41 12.62
CA GLY A 117 -11.44 -7.95 12.70
C GLY A 117 -10.17 -7.42 12.02
N HIS A 118 -9.55 -8.20 11.17
CA HIS A 118 -8.50 -7.73 10.29
C HIS A 118 -9.07 -6.97 9.09
N GLU A 119 -8.31 -6.02 8.55
CA GLU A 119 -8.67 -5.32 7.33
C GLU A 119 -8.41 -6.20 6.11
N VAL A 120 -9.43 -6.36 5.23
CA VAL A 120 -9.32 -7.05 3.95
C VAL A 120 -9.18 -6.06 2.82
N ALA A 121 -8.17 -6.23 1.99
CA ALA A 121 -7.79 -5.31 0.93
C ALA A 121 -7.46 -6.06 -0.37
N ASN A 122 -7.43 -5.33 -1.48
CA ASN A 122 -7.28 -5.86 -2.82
C ASN A 122 -5.80 -5.92 -3.26
N HIS A 123 -5.35 -7.09 -3.76
CA HIS A 123 -4.00 -7.24 -4.35
C HIS A 123 -4.05 -7.74 -5.80
N THR A 124 -5.12 -7.41 -6.53
CA THR A 124 -5.40 -7.86 -7.90
C THR A 124 -5.79 -9.34 -8.02
N TRP A 125 -6.19 -9.76 -9.22
CA TRP A 125 -6.63 -11.14 -9.45
C TRP A 125 -5.46 -12.06 -9.81
N ASN A 126 -4.58 -11.65 -10.75
CA ASN A 126 -3.46 -12.45 -11.27
C ASN A 126 -2.08 -11.89 -10.94
N HIS A 127 -1.97 -10.81 -10.17
CA HIS A 127 -0.71 -10.16 -9.83
C HIS A 127 0.07 -9.57 -11.03
N PRO A 128 -0.56 -8.90 -12.01
CA PRO A 128 0.16 -8.28 -13.10
C PRO A 128 0.87 -6.99 -12.65
N ARG A 129 1.82 -6.54 -13.44
CA ARG A 129 2.38 -5.20 -13.30
C ARG A 129 1.40 -4.20 -13.89
N LEU A 130 0.58 -3.56 -13.07
CA LEU A 130 -0.52 -2.70 -13.49
C LEU A 130 -0.10 -1.56 -14.43
N THR A 131 1.15 -1.14 -14.37
CA THR A 131 1.71 -0.11 -15.27
C THR A 131 2.10 -0.63 -16.66
N GLU A 132 2.01 -1.94 -16.90
CA GLU A 132 2.44 -2.62 -18.12
C GLU A 132 1.27 -3.32 -18.86
N VAL A 133 0.05 -3.22 -18.33
CA VAL A 133 -1.17 -3.81 -18.91
C VAL A 133 -2.16 -2.71 -19.31
N SER A 134 -3.18 -3.08 -20.08
CA SER A 134 -4.21 -2.13 -20.54
C SER A 134 -5.09 -1.63 -19.38
N ALA A 135 -5.71 -0.47 -19.55
CA ALA A 135 -6.65 0.10 -18.57
C ALA A 135 -7.82 -0.85 -18.27
N ASP A 136 -8.33 -1.55 -19.29
CA ASP A 136 -9.42 -2.50 -19.13
C ASP A 136 -8.98 -3.75 -18.34
N GLU A 137 -7.74 -4.18 -18.52
CA GLU A 137 -7.16 -5.26 -17.73
C GLU A 137 -6.97 -4.84 -16.28
N VAL A 138 -6.48 -3.61 -16.01
CA VAL A 138 -6.40 -3.06 -14.65
C VAL A 138 -7.78 -3.07 -13.98
N ARG A 139 -8.82 -2.58 -14.66
CA ARG A 139 -10.20 -2.62 -14.12
C ARG A 139 -10.66 -4.03 -13.82
N THR A 140 -10.43 -4.96 -14.73
CA THR A 140 -10.81 -6.36 -14.57
C THR A 140 -10.11 -7.01 -13.38
N GLU A 141 -8.81 -6.81 -13.24
CA GLU A 141 -7.99 -7.29 -12.13
C GLU A 141 -8.52 -6.81 -10.77
N LEU A 142 -8.84 -5.53 -10.68
CA LEU A 142 -9.31 -4.92 -9.44
C LEU A 142 -10.77 -5.27 -9.12
N THR A 143 -11.69 -5.14 -10.09
CA THR A 143 -13.12 -5.39 -9.84
C THR A 143 -13.40 -6.84 -9.53
N ARG A 144 -12.72 -7.78 -10.20
CA ARG A 144 -12.88 -9.21 -9.94
C ARG A 144 -12.46 -9.59 -8.53
N THR A 145 -11.34 -9.03 -8.06
CA THR A 145 -10.85 -9.28 -6.71
C THR A 145 -11.72 -8.63 -5.65
N GLN A 146 -12.14 -7.37 -5.87
CA GLN A 146 -13.08 -6.66 -4.99
C GLN A 146 -14.35 -7.47 -4.78
N LYS A 147 -14.97 -7.90 -5.90
CA LYS A 147 -16.18 -8.70 -5.85
C LYS A 147 -16.00 -10.04 -5.13
N ALA A 148 -14.90 -10.73 -5.37
CA ALA A 148 -14.63 -12.01 -4.71
C ALA A 148 -14.47 -11.86 -3.19
N ILE A 149 -13.85 -10.78 -2.72
CA ILE A 149 -13.74 -10.49 -1.28
C ILE A 149 -15.11 -10.12 -0.72
N GLU A 150 -15.85 -9.24 -1.38
CA GLU A 150 -17.19 -8.82 -0.96
C GLU A 150 -18.17 -10.01 -0.87
N ASP A 151 -18.18 -10.90 -1.87
CA ASP A 151 -19.04 -12.09 -1.88
C ASP A 151 -18.75 -13.04 -0.69
N LEU A 152 -17.51 -13.08 -0.20
CA LEU A 152 -17.11 -13.94 0.90
C LEU A 152 -17.28 -13.31 2.28
N THR A 153 -17.09 -11.99 2.38
CA THR A 153 -16.99 -11.30 3.67
C THR A 153 -18.11 -10.30 3.94
N GLY A 154 -18.86 -9.91 2.91
CA GLY A 154 -19.81 -8.79 2.97
C GLY A 154 -19.15 -7.42 3.01
N VAL A 155 -17.82 -7.34 2.94
CA VAL A 155 -17.04 -6.09 2.98
C VAL A 155 -16.49 -5.77 1.60
N THR A 156 -16.86 -4.61 1.06
CA THR A 156 -16.26 -4.08 -0.17
C THR A 156 -14.91 -3.45 0.16
N PRO A 157 -13.76 -3.98 -0.31
CA PRO A 157 -12.45 -3.37 -0.06
C PRO A 157 -12.35 -1.94 -0.58
N THR A 158 -11.85 -1.05 0.24
CA THR A 158 -11.55 0.35 -0.12
C THR A 158 -10.05 0.61 -0.31
N LEU A 159 -9.23 -0.36 0.07
CA LEU A 159 -7.78 -0.31 -0.06
C LEU A 159 -7.30 -1.33 -1.10
N MET A 160 -6.25 -0.96 -1.82
CA MET A 160 -5.50 -1.89 -2.66
C MET A 160 -4.00 -1.69 -2.52
N ARG A 161 -3.23 -2.72 -2.81
CA ARG A 161 -1.79 -2.60 -2.99
C ARG A 161 -1.42 -3.02 -4.40
N PRO A 162 -0.79 -2.14 -5.20
CA PRO A 162 -0.37 -2.52 -6.55
C PRO A 162 0.78 -3.53 -6.48
N PRO A 163 0.73 -4.61 -7.27
CA PRO A 163 1.81 -5.58 -7.36
C PRO A 163 3.17 -4.92 -7.56
N GLN A 164 4.16 -5.34 -6.78
CA GLN A 164 5.53 -4.79 -6.76
C GLN A 164 5.60 -3.27 -6.46
N GLY A 165 4.54 -2.66 -5.92
CA GLY A 165 4.46 -1.22 -5.68
C GLY A 165 4.42 -0.37 -6.96
N ARG A 166 4.13 -0.98 -8.12
CA ARG A 166 4.12 -0.29 -9.42
C ARG A 166 2.78 0.40 -9.65
N THR A 167 2.82 1.71 -9.61
CA THR A 167 1.67 2.58 -9.88
C THR A 167 2.07 3.80 -10.71
N ASN A 168 1.10 4.42 -11.35
CA ASN A 168 1.21 5.66 -12.10
C ASN A 168 -0.14 6.41 -12.08
N LYS A 169 -0.25 7.53 -12.78
CA LYS A 169 -1.49 8.33 -12.82
C LYS A 169 -2.67 7.57 -13.41
N ASP A 170 -2.46 6.75 -14.43
CA ASP A 170 -3.53 5.98 -15.07
C ASP A 170 -4.11 4.93 -14.11
N VAL A 171 -3.23 4.21 -13.41
CA VAL A 171 -3.64 3.27 -12.35
C VAL A 171 -4.35 4.01 -11.22
N SER A 172 -3.86 5.19 -10.82
CA SER A 172 -4.47 6.00 -9.75
C SER A 172 -5.87 6.48 -10.14
N GLU A 173 -6.07 6.86 -11.41
CA GLU A 173 -7.39 7.27 -11.90
C GLU A 173 -8.39 6.11 -11.88
N ILE A 174 -7.97 4.92 -12.33
CA ILE A 174 -8.81 3.72 -12.25
C ILE A 174 -9.12 3.35 -10.80
N CYS A 175 -8.13 3.43 -9.92
CA CYS A 175 -8.36 3.21 -8.48
C CYS A 175 -9.37 4.22 -7.93
N ARG A 176 -9.31 5.49 -8.32
CA ARG A 176 -10.26 6.54 -7.93
C ARG A 176 -11.69 6.19 -8.40
N GLU A 177 -11.84 5.77 -9.66
CA GLU A 177 -13.14 5.35 -10.23
C GLU A 177 -13.74 4.16 -9.47
N LEU A 178 -12.90 3.23 -8.99
CA LEU A 178 -13.31 2.02 -8.29
C LEU A 178 -13.42 2.18 -6.76
N GLY A 179 -13.22 3.39 -6.24
CA GLY A 179 -13.28 3.64 -4.80
C GLY A 179 -12.09 3.09 -4.01
N LEU A 180 -10.95 2.83 -4.66
CA LEU A 180 -9.77 2.21 -4.07
C LEU A 180 -8.66 3.25 -3.78
N ALA A 181 -8.13 3.27 -2.57
CA ALA A 181 -6.89 3.94 -2.22
C ALA A 181 -5.71 2.97 -2.33
N GLN A 182 -4.55 3.47 -2.72
CA GLN A 182 -3.35 2.67 -2.93
C GLN A 182 -2.44 2.74 -1.71
N ILE A 183 -2.07 1.58 -1.16
CA ILE A 183 -1.21 1.49 0.03
C ILE A 183 0.12 0.84 -0.36
N LEU A 184 1.20 1.59 -0.23
CA LEU A 184 2.56 1.08 -0.33
C LEU A 184 3.09 0.70 1.06
N TRP A 185 4.40 0.65 1.23
CA TRP A 185 5.06 0.29 2.49
C TRP A 185 6.30 1.14 2.73
N SER A 186 6.64 1.34 3.97
CA SER A 186 7.88 1.99 4.39
C SER A 186 8.94 0.98 4.89
N VAL A 187 8.50 -0.23 5.27
CA VAL A 187 9.35 -1.32 5.79
C VAL A 187 9.16 -2.57 4.95
N THR A 188 10.24 -3.21 4.50
CA THR A 188 10.19 -4.48 3.77
C THR A 188 11.17 -5.51 4.32
N ALA A 189 10.67 -6.69 4.62
CA ALA A 189 11.48 -7.82 5.07
C ALA A 189 12.20 -8.53 3.92
N LYS A 190 11.77 -8.34 2.67
CA LYS A 190 12.19 -9.13 1.50
C LYS A 190 12.10 -10.64 1.79
N ASP A 191 11.04 -11.06 2.45
CA ASP A 191 10.76 -12.42 2.89
C ASP A 191 10.64 -13.41 1.71
N TYR A 192 10.23 -12.92 0.53
CA TYR A 192 10.27 -13.68 -0.73
C TYR A 192 11.69 -14.16 -1.15
N SER A 193 12.74 -13.64 -0.53
CA SER A 193 14.14 -13.90 -0.89
C SER A 193 14.87 -14.85 0.08
N THR A 194 14.20 -15.32 1.14
CA THR A 194 14.82 -16.14 2.17
C THR A 194 13.76 -16.89 2.98
N THR A 195 14.11 -18.03 3.52
CA THR A 195 13.33 -18.79 4.52
C THR A 195 13.87 -18.60 5.95
N ASP A 196 14.93 -17.80 6.12
CA ASP A 196 15.52 -17.48 7.43
C ASP A 196 14.64 -16.46 8.17
N SER A 197 13.83 -16.96 9.11
CA SER A 197 12.92 -16.16 9.93
C SER A 197 13.66 -15.14 10.82
N ALA A 198 14.88 -15.45 11.27
CA ALA A 198 15.68 -14.51 12.05
C ALA A 198 16.15 -13.32 11.21
N LEU A 199 16.53 -13.59 9.96
CA LEU A 199 16.90 -12.53 9.01
C LEU A 199 15.69 -11.68 8.60
N ILE A 200 14.52 -12.30 8.38
CA ILE A 200 13.25 -11.60 8.11
C ILE A 200 12.93 -10.64 9.25
N ARG A 201 12.92 -11.15 10.50
CA ARG A 201 12.71 -10.35 11.71
C ARG A 201 13.70 -9.20 11.79
N LYS A 202 15.00 -9.48 11.66
CA LYS A 202 16.04 -8.45 11.72
C LYS A 202 15.79 -7.32 10.71
N ARG A 203 15.48 -7.66 9.46
CA ARG A 203 15.22 -6.67 8.41
C ARG A 203 14.04 -5.75 8.74
N VAL A 204 12.98 -6.27 9.34
CA VAL A 204 11.85 -5.45 9.82
C VAL A 204 12.30 -4.52 10.95
N LEU A 205 12.93 -5.07 11.98
CA LEU A 205 13.30 -4.33 13.19
C LEU A 205 14.36 -3.25 12.95
N ASP A 206 15.20 -3.40 11.94
CA ASP A 206 16.21 -2.41 11.54
C ASP A 206 15.61 -1.20 10.78
N GLN A 207 14.41 -1.35 10.19
CA GLN A 207 13.82 -0.33 9.32
C GLN A 207 12.60 0.37 9.95
N VAL A 208 11.96 -0.29 10.92
CA VAL A 208 10.68 0.18 11.43
C VAL A 208 10.82 1.49 12.19
N GLU A 209 9.98 2.45 11.82
CA GLU A 209 9.81 3.73 12.47
C GLU A 209 8.33 3.93 12.86
N ARG A 210 8.05 4.99 13.62
CA ARG A 210 6.67 5.40 13.92
C ARG A 210 5.89 5.56 12.62
N ASP A 211 4.64 5.14 12.64
CA ASP A 211 3.71 5.17 11.50
C ASP A 211 4.13 4.26 10.32
N GLY A 212 5.05 3.33 10.56
CA GLY A 212 5.53 2.41 9.55
C GLY A 212 4.44 1.45 9.05
N ILE A 213 4.45 1.19 7.75
CA ILE A 213 3.66 0.15 7.10
C ILE A 213 4.62 -0.99 6.73
N ILE A 214 4.48 -2.12 7.41
CA ILE A 214 5.38 -3.28 7.26
C ILE A 214 4.82 -4.22 6.20
N LEU A 215 5.60 -4.47 5.14
CA LEU A 215 5.29 -5.45 4.09
C LEU A 215 5.87 -6.82 4.43
N LEU A 216 5.00 -7.80 4.53
CA LEU A 216 5.28 -9.24 4.60
C LEU A 216 4.38 -10.00 3.62
N HIS A 217 4.59 -11.31 3.48
CA HIS A 217 3.77 -12.19 2.66
C HIS A 217 3.53 -13.49 3.44
N ASP A 218 2.28 -13.82 3.72
CA ASP A 218 1.87 -15.02 4.48
C ASP A 218 1.92 -16.33 3.68
N ILE A 219 2.52 -16.27 2.50
CA ILE A 219 2.66 -17.39 1.55
C ILE A 219 4.10 -17.93 1.46
N TYR A 220 5.06 -17.33 2.16
CA TYR A 220 6.45 -17.79 2.19
C TYR A 220 6.82 -18.43 3.52
N ASP A 221 7.47 -19.59 3.46
CA ASP A 221 7.75 -20.46 4.62
C ASP A 221 8.49 -19.79 5.79
N GLY A 222 9.31 -18.76 5.52
CA GLY A 222 10.06 -18.05 6.56
C GLY A 222 9.28 -16.96 7.28
N THR A 223 8.14 -16.53 6.74
CA THR A 223 7.43 -15.34 7.22
C THR A 223 6.65 -15.61 8.50
N VAL A 224 5.74 -16.59 8.51
CA VAL A 224 4.91 -16.87 9.68
C VAL A 224 5.77 -17.17 10.92
N PRO A 225 6.85 -17.97 10.85
CA PRO A 225 7.76 -18.16 11.96
C PRO A 225 8.51 -16.90 12.46
N ALA A 226 8.65 -15.85 11.60
CA ALA A 226 9.28 -14.60 12.02
C ALA A 226 8.36 -13.68 12.82
N VAL A 227 7.03 -13.77 12.61
CA VAL A 227 6.03 -12.83 13.15
C VAL A 227 6.01 -12.78 14.67
N PRO A 228 6.08 -13.88 15.44
CA PRO A 228 6.10 -13.82 16.91
C PRO A 228 7.20 -12.91 17.46
N GLY A 229 8.42 -13.06 16.93
CA GLY A 229 9.56 -12.25 17.35
C GLY A 229 9.46 -10.79 16.88
N ILE A 230 8.82 -10.50 15.74
CA ILE A 230 8.54 -9.15 15.30
C ILE A 230 7.53 -8.48 16.25
N ILE A 231 6.45 -9.16 16.60
CA ILE A 231 5.41 -8.63 17.49
C ILE A 231 5.99 -8.35 18.88
N SER A 232 6.69 -9.33 19.50
CA SER A 232 7.26 -9.19 20.83
C SER A 232 8.21 -8.00 20.92
N GLU A 233 9.19 -7.94 20.01
CA GLU A 233 10.19 -6.87 20.00
C GLU A 233 9.57 -5.48 19.77
N LEU A 234 8.57 -5.36 18.87
CA LEU A 234 7.92 -4.09 18.63
C LEU A 234 7.04 -3.65 19.80
N LYS A 235 6.35 -4.58 20.48
CA LYS A 235 5.63 -4.28 21.73
C LYS A 235 6.60 -3.80 22.83
N GLU A 236 7.75 -4.46 22.99
CA GLU A 236 8.79 -4.05 23.94
C GLU A 236 9.36 -2.66 23.63
N ARG A 237 9.45 -2.28 22.35
CA ARG A 237 9.84 -0.93 21.89
C ARG A 237 8.71 0.10 22.01
N GLY A 238 7.55 -0.28 22.58
CA GLY A 238 6.40 0.60 22.80
C GLY A 238 5.55 0.88 21.55
N TYR A 239 5.62 0.02 20.52
CA TYR A 239 4.74 0.13 19.38
C TYR A 239 3.35 -0.45 19.68
N THR A 240 2.33 0.21 19.10
CA THR A 240 0.95 -0.27 19.06
C THR A 240 0.61 -0.71 17.65
N PHE A 241 0.15 -1.94 17.49
CA PHE A 241 -0.27 -2.47 16.20
C PHE A 241 -1.67 -2.00 15.86
N VAL A 242 -1.86 -1.57 14.61
CA VAL A 242 -3.13 -1.08 14.08
C VAL A 242 -3.31 -1.56 12.63
N THR A 243 -4.55 -1.56 12.12
CA THR A 243 -4.80 -1.72 10.69
C THR A 243 -4.39 -0.45 9.92
N VAL A 244 -4.26 -0.53 8.59
CA VAL A 244 -3.97 0.66 7.78
C VAL A 244 -5.03 1.75 7.95
N PRO A 245 -6.35 1.48 7.90
CA PRO A 245 -7.35 2.51 8.20
C PRO A 245 -7.20 3.18 9.57
N GLN A 246 -6.90 2.40 10.61
CA GLN A 246 -6.64 2.93 11.96
C GLN A 246 -5.37 3.80 12.00
N LEU A 247 -4.33 3.43 11.24
CA LEU A 247 -3.08 4.21 11.16
C LEU A 247 -3.32 5.60 10.55
N LEU A 248 -4.26 5.72 9.60
CA LEU A 248 -4.59 6.95 8.92
C LEU A 248 -5.62 7.81 9.67
N ALA A 249 -6.35 7.24 10.64
CA ALA A 249 -7.40 7.94 11.40
C ALA A 249 -6.83 9.10 12.26
N PRO A 250 -7.53 10.26 12.38
CA PRO A 250 -8.91 10.54 11.96
C PRO A 250 -9.09 10.79 10.47
N GLY A 251 -8.03 10.92 9.67
CA GLY A 251 -8.11 10.95 8.23
C GLY A 251 -8.58 9.60 7.66
N SER A 252 -8.80 9.56 6.37
CA SER A 252 -9.19 8.38 5.63
C SER A 252 -8.34 8.18 4.38
N ALA A 253 -8.28 6.96 3.90
CA ALA A 253 -7.66 6.66 2.63
C ALA A 253 -8.59 7.10 1.49
N GLU A 254 -8.23 8.19 0.80
CA GLU A 254 -9.01 8.72 -0.32
C GLU A 254 -8.77 7.89 -1.60
N PRO A 255 -9.84 7.55 -2.37
CA PRO A 255 -9.72 6.84 -3.62
C PRO A 255 -8.76 7.50 -4.62
N GLY A 256 -7.88 6.69 -5.24
CA GLY A 256 -6.89 7.14 -6.21
C GLY A 256 -5.61 7.72 -5.60
N LYS A 257 -5.60 8.05 -4.32
CA LYS A 257 -4.39 8.53 -3.61
C LYS A 257 -3.46 7.36 -3.25
N VAL A 258 -2.17 7.68 -3.05
CA VAL A 258 -1.13 6.71 -2.70
C VAL A 258 -0.56 7.05 -1.33
N TYR A 259 -0.59 6.10 -0.41
CA TYR A 259 -0.11 6.22 0.97
C TYR A 259 1.13 5.35 1.18
N ARG A 260 2.08 5.87 1.97
CA ARG A 260 3.32 5.14 2.28
C ARG A 260 3.89 5.52 3.64
#